data_492496b72b915051f68e3572f97eeefb
#
_entry.id   492496b72b915051f68e3572f97eeefb
#
_cell.length_a   1.000
_cell.length_b   1.000
_cell.length_c   1.000
_cell.angle_alpha   90.00
_cell.angle_beta   90.00
_cell.angle_gamma   90.00
#
_symmetry.space_group_name_H-M   'P 1'
#
loop_
_entity.id
_entity.type
_entity.pdbx_description
1 polymer ?
#
loop_
_entity_poly.entity_id
_entity_poly.type
_entity_poly.pdbx_seq_one_letter_code
_entity_poly.pdbx_strand_id
1 'polypeptide(L)'
;DIYNSFSPSVIKGGLDETVGDKNGSEIPVLGKIAAGTPVEAIQNEVARIPLPENIEKNGEYFGLKVQGDSMVEAGINDGDTVVIKKTDTADNGKIVVALIDDHEAMLKRIRRKGKTIALESANRNYETKIFGPDRVKVQGVLVSLYRSF
;
A
#
# COMPACT_ATOMS: atom_id res chain seq x y z
N ASP A 1 14.06 -11.53 -3.41
CA ASP A 1 14.78 -11.47 -4.64
C ASP A 1 15.26 -10.06 -4.94
N ILE A 2 16.55 -9.92 -5.13
CA ILE A 2 17.16 -8.62 -5.33
C ILE A 2 16.77 -7.98 -6.66
N TYR A 3 16.29 -8.76 -7.61
CA TYR A 3 15.95 -8.24 -8.93
C TYR A 3 14.54 -7.68 -9.00
N ASN A 4 13.65 -8.21 -8.19
CA ASN A 4 12.25 -7.87 -8.28
C ASN A 4 11.67 -7.40 -6.95
N SER A 5 12.53 -7.20 -5.97
CA SER A 5 12.05 -6.75 -4.67
C SER A 5 11.50 -5.35 -4.77
N PHE A 6 10.33 -5.17 -4.19
CA PHE A 6 9.76 -3.87 -4.01
C PHE A 6 10.51 -3.19 -2.86
N SER A 7 11.19 -2.10 -3.17
CA SER A 7 11.95 -1.35 -2.17
C SER A 7 11.47 0.09 -2.17
N PRO A 8 10.30 0.33 -1.58
CA PRO A 8 9.74 1.67 -1.61
C PRO A 8 10.56 2.63 -0.78
N SER A 9 10.58 3.87 -1.21
CA SER A 9 11.08 4.95 -0.39
C SER A 9 10.07 5.17 0.73
N VAL A 10 10.53 5.17 1.97
CA VAL A 10 9.64 5.30 3.13
C VAL A 10 10.22 6.28 4.13
N ILE A 11 9.37 6.72 5.05
CA ILE A 11 9.79 7.53 6.19
C ILE A 11 9.28 6.85 7.44
N LYS A 12 10.09 6.89 8.50
CA LYS A 12 9.68 6.37 9.79
C LYS A 12 8.66 7.29 10.42
N GLY A 13 7.64 6.70 11.04
CA GLY A 13 6.64 7.44 11.75
C GLY A 13 7.24 8.17 12.95
N GLY A 14 6.62 9.27 13.32
CA GLY A 14 7.08 10.07 14.41
C GLY A 14 8.18 11.03 14.02
N LEU A 15 9.00 11.41 14.97
CA LEU A 15 10.05 12.39 14.74
C LEU A 15 11.23 11.81 14.00
N ASP A 16 11.63 12.49 12.99
CA ASP A 16 12.92 12.27 12.39
C ASP A 16 13.86 13.35 12.91
N GLU A 17 14.58 13.04 13.95
CA GLU A 17 15.45 14.00 14.59
C GLU A 17 16.65 14.38 13.76
N THR A 18 17.00 13.55 12.80
CA THR A 18 18.18 13.82 11.99
C THR A 18 17.95 14.97 11.03
N VAL A 19 16.70 15.17 10.64
CA VAL A 19 16.37 16.22 9.71
C VAL A 19 16.21 17.56 10.41
N GLY A 20 15.77 17.55 11.65
CA GLY A 20 15.43 18.76 12.37
C GLY A 20 14.42 19.58 11.62
N ASP A 21 13.70 18.95 10.74
CA ASP A 21 12.83 19.62 9.80
C ASP A 21 11.42 19.67 10.36
N LYS A 22 10.84 20.85 10.34
CA LYS A 22 9.44 20.98 10.73
C LYS A 22 8.51 20.20 9.82
N ASN A 23 8.98 19.90 8.63
CA ASN A 23 8.23 19.14 7.63
C ASN A 23 8.61 17.68 7.64
N GLY A 24 9.37 17.22 8.65
CA GLY A 24 9.67 15.81 8.82
C GLY A 24 8.44 14.96 9.07
N SER A 25 7.29 15.58 9.05
CA SER A 25 5.99 14.91 9.19
C SER A 25 5.32 14.64 7.86
N GLU A 26 6.08 14.57 6.79
CA GLU A 26 5.52 14.20 5.49
C GLU A 26 5.95 12.81 5.10
N ILE A 27 5.10 12.11 4.34
CA ILE A 27 5.45 10.80 3.81
C ILE A 27 5.53 10.84 2.28
N PRO A 28 6.41 10.04 1.68
CA PRO A 28 6.54 10.02 0.24
C PRO A 28 5.39 9.26 -0.41
N VAL A 29 4.90 9.79 -1.52
CA VAL A 29 3.93 9.12 -2.38
C VAL A 29 4.71 8.59 -3.58
N LEU A 30 4.59 7.31 -3.86
CA LEU A 30 5.48 6.62 -4.79
C LEU A 30 4.89 6.45 -6.18
N GLY A 31 3.66 6.86 -6.40
CA GLY A 31 3.01 6.74 -7.70
C GLY A 31 1.57 6.33 -7.57
N LYS A 32 1.01 5.85 -8.67
CA LYS A 32 -0.40 5.45 -8.74
C LYS A 32 -0.52 3.95 -8.71
N ILE A 33 -1.49 3.44 -7.95
CA ILE A 33 -1.80 2.02 -7.92
C ILE A 33 -3.20 1.79 -8.47
N ALA A 34 -3.31 0.89 -9.44
CA ALA A 34 -4.56 0.50 -10.07
C ALA A 34 -4.87 -0.95 -9.70
N ALA A 35 -5.72 -1.61 -10.47
CA ALA A 35 -6.07 -3.01 -10.22
C ALA A 35 -4.90 -3.98 -10.43
N GLY A 36 -3.87 -3.52 -11.08
CA GLY A 36 -2.61 -4.22 -11.22
C GLY A 36 -1.61 -3.24 -11.76
N THR A 37 -0.51 -3.04 -11.06
CA THR A 37 0.46 -2.00 -11.41
C THR A 37 1.85 -2.61 -11.41
N PRO A 38 2.63 -2.42 -12.49
CA PRO A 38 4.03 -2.89 -12.48
C PRO A 38 4.77 -2.27 -11.31
N VAL A 39 5.55 -3.09 -10.62
CA VAL A 39 6.24 -2.64 -9.41
C VAL A 39 7.19 -1.47 -9.70
N GLU A 40 7.74 -1.42 -10.92
CA GLU A 40 8.63 -0.33 -11.31
C GLU A 40 7.95 1.04 -11.30
N ALA A 41 6.63 1.08 -11.44
CA ALA A 41 5.89 2.34 -11.49
C ALA A 41 5.66 2.96 -10.12
N ILE A 42 5.98 2.25 -9.03
CA ILE A 42 5.68 2.70 -7.67
C ILE A 42 6.89 2.60 -6.74
N GLN A 43 8.08 2.88 -7.24
CA GLN A 43 9.28 2.79 -6.40
C GLN A 43 9.89 4.13 -6.04
N ASN A 44 9.62 5.16 -6.82
CA ASN A 44 10.26 6.46 -6.62
C ASN A 44 9.25 7.51 -6.20
N GLU A 45 9.68 8.38 -5.33
CA GLU A 45 8.84 9.44 -4.82
C GLU A 45 8.39 10.38 -5.95
N VAL A 46 7.08 10.63 -6.03
CA VAL A 46 6.48 11.56 -7.00
C VAL A 46 5.78 12.73 -6.32
N ALA A 47 5.49 12.62 -5.03
CA ALA A 47 4.83 13.65 -4.25
C ALA A 47 5.05 13.38 -2.77
N ARG A 48 4.56 14.29 -1.92
CA ARG A 48 4.56 14.11 -0.47
C ARG A 48 3.23 14.54 0.09
N ILE A 49 2.81 13.89 1.16
CA ILE A 49 1.59 14.26 1.87
C ILE A 49 1.90 14.33 3.37
N PRO A 50 1.06 15.04 4.13
CA PRO A 50 1.25 15.10 5.58
C PRO A 50 1.15 13.73 6.23
N LEU A 51 1.99 13.51 7.23
CA LEU A 51 1.92 12.31 8.04
C LEU A 51 0.68 12.39 8.95
N PRO A 52 -0.15 11.35 8.98
CA PRO A 52 -1.32 11.33 9.88
C PRO A 52 -0.89 11.39 11.34
N GLU A 53 -1.71 12.03 12.17
CA GLU A 53 -1.37 12.25 13.57
C GLU A 53 -1.32 10.97 14.39
N ASN A 54 -2.20 10.03 14.08
CA ASN A 54 -2.34 8.80 14.88
C ASN A 54 -1.54 7.64 14.33
N ILE A 55 -0.40 7.93 13.76
CA ILE A 55 0.42 6.92 13.15
C ILE A 55 1.42 6.37 14.17
N GLU A 56 1.71 5.08 14.06
CA GLU A 56 2.64 4.40 14.95
C GLU A 56 4.06 4.91 14.75
N LYS A 57 4.72 5.28 15.84
CA LYS A 57 6.01 5.98 15.76
C LYS A 57 7.16 5.14 15.24
N ASN A 58 7.09 3.83 15.40
CA ASN A 58 8.17 2.94 14.99
C ASN A 58 7.98 2.35 13.60
N GLY A 59 6.91 2.74 12.91
CA GLY A 59 6.63 2.22 11.58
C GLY A 59 7.35 2.96 10.48
N GLU A 60 7.41 2.32 9.33
CA GLU A 60 7.84 2.94 8.09
C GLU A 60 6.65 3.05 7.17
N TYR A 61 6.51 4.19 6.51
CA TYR A 61 5.27 4.51 5.79
C TYR A 61 5.57 5.07 4.41
N PHE A 62 4.65 4.78 3.49
CA PHE A 62 4.66 5.39 2.18
C PHE A 62 3.22 5.54 1.70
N GLY A 63 3.02 6.37 0.69
CA GLY A 63 1.71 6.59 0.10
C GLY A 63 1.65 6.11 -1.33
N LEU A 64 0.45 5.76 -1.77
CA LEU A 64 0.16 5.43 -3.15
C LEU A 64 -1.14 6.11 -3.53
N LYS A 65 -1.18 6.71 -4.70
CA LYS A 65 -2.38 7.35 -5.20
C LYS A 65 -3.27 6.32 -5.89
N VAL A 66 -4.52 6.25 -5.50
CA VAL A 66 -5.45 5.26 -6.03
C VAL A 66 -5.96 5.68 -7.40
N GLN A 67 -5.91 4.76 -8.35
CA GLN A 67 -6.45 4.95 -9.67
C GLN A 67 -7.51 3.88 -9.92
N GLY A 68 -8.72 4.32 -10.27
CA GLY A 68 -9.81 3.41 -10.52
C GLY A 68 -10.70 3.19 -9.31
N ASP A 69 -11.61 2.23 -9.42
CA ASP A 69 -12.69 2.05 -8.46
C ASP A 69 -12.72 0.67 -7.80
N SER A 70 -11.62 -0.09 -7.85
CA SER A 70 -11.62 -1.46 -7.36
C SER A 70 -11.85 -1.57 -5.85
N MET A 71 -11.66 -0.46 -5.10
CA MET A 71 -11.81 -0.46 -3.65
C MET A 71 -12.88 0.53 -3.17
N VAL A 72 -13.78 0.92 -4.04
CA VAL A 72 -14.75 1.99 -3.76
C VAL A 72 -15.73 1.61 -2.65
N GLU A 73 -16.07 0.33 -2.50
CA GLU A 73 -16.99 -0.10 -1.44
C GLU A 73 -16.34 -0.12 -0.07
N ALA A 74 -15.03 0.05 0.00
CA ALA A 74 -14.31 0.26 1.26
C ALA A 74 -14.10 1.75 1.54
N GLY A 75 -14.71 2.63 0.74
CA GLY A 75 -14.56 4.07 0.89
C GLY A 75 -13.29 4.64 0.29
N ILE A 76 -12.59 3.86 -0.51
CA ILE A 76 -11.35 4.29 -1.17
C ILE A 76 -11.67 4.62 -2.61
N ASN A 77 -11.58 5.90 -2.97
CA ASN A 77 -12.00 6.41 -4.26
C ASN A 77 -10.81 6.74 -5.16
N ASP A 78 -11.07 6.79 -6.45
CA ASP A 78 -10.09 7.29 -7.41
C ASP A 78 -9.57 8.66 -6.96
N GLY A 79 -8.26 8.84 -6.99
CA GLY A 79 -7.64 10.09 -6.57
C GLY A 79 -7.24 10.16 -5.10
N ASP A 80 -7.75 9.25 -4.26
CA ASP A 80 -7.33 9.19 -2.87
C ASP A 80 -5.88 8.74 -2.77
N THR A 81 -5.23 9.12 -1.67
CA THR A 81 -3.90 8.61 -1.36
C THR A 81 -4.02 7.68 -0.16
N VAL A 82 -3.64 6.43 -0.34
CA VAL A 82 -3.60 5.47 0.76
C VAL A 82 -2.25 5.56 1.45
N VAL A 83 -2.29 5.54 2.78
CA VAL A 83 -1.08 5.52 3.61
C VAL A 83 -0.85 4.09 4.03
N ILE A 84 0.31 3.59 3.69
CA ILE A 84 0.66 2.18 3.87
C ILE A 84 1.78 2.07 4.89
N LYS A 85 1.57 1.23 5.89
CA LYS A 85 2.64 0.85 6.81
C LYS A 85 3.39 -0.33 6.20
N LYS A 86 4.68 -0.17 6.01
CA LYS A 86 5.51 -1.23 5.44
C LYS A 86 5.58 -2.40 6.41
N THR A 87 5.16 -3.57 5.95
CA THR A 87 5.21 -4.82 6.72
C THR A 87 5.04 -5.98 5.75
N ASP A 88 5.55 -7.13 6.11
CA ASP A 88 5.40 -8.33 5.28
C ASP A 88 4.30 -9.27 5.80
N THR A 89 3.57 -8.88 6.82
CA THR A 89 2.48 -9.67 7.38
C THR A 89 1.22 -8.85 7.51
N ALA A 90 0.07 -9.52 7.43
CA ALA A 90 -1.22 -8.89 7.61
C ALA A 90 -2.24 -9.92 8.06
N ASP A 91 -3.15 -9.52 8.93
CA ASP A 91 -4.26 -10.36 9.35
C ASP A 91 -5.29 -10.46 8.23
N ASN A 92 -6.07 -11.53 8.24
CA ASN A 92 -7.16 -11.70 7.30
C ASN A 92 -8.14 -10.54 7.39
N GLY A 93 -8.59 -10.10 6.22
CA GLY A 93 -9.55 -9.01 6.12
C GLY A 93 -8.93 -7.64 6.03
N LYS A 94 -7.63 -7.52 6.20
CA LYS A 94 -6.94 -6.23 6.06
C LYS A 94 -6.76 -5.87 4.59
N ILE A 95 -6.71 -4.58 4.32
CA ILE A 95 -6.40 -4.07 2.99
C ILE A 95 -4.89 -3.90 2.92
N VAL A 96 -4.29 -4.49 1.91
CA VAL A 96 -2.83 -4.58 1.78
C VAL A 96 -2.38 -4.17 0.38
N VAL A 97 -1.12 -3.81 0.29
CA VAL A 97 -0.41 -3.80 -0.99
C VAL A 97 0.23 -5.17 -1.13
N ALA A 98 -0.18 -5.92 -2.12
CA ALA A 98 0.31 -7.26 -2.38
C ALA A 98 1.14 -7.25 -3.66
N LEU A 99 2.27 -7.93 -3.63
CA LEU A 99 3.13 -8.10 -4.80
C LEU A 99 2.93 -9.52 -5.32
N ILE A 100 2.58 -9.62 -6.61
CA ILE A 100 2.27 -10.88 -7.26
C ILE A 100 3.42 -11.25 -8.19
N ASP A 101 3.98 -12.43 -8.00
CA ASP A 101 5.07 -12.96 -8.83
C ASP A 101 6.24 -11.99 -8.97
N ASP A 102 6.45 -11.17 -7.95
CA ASP A 102 7.50 -10.15 -7.91
C ASP A 102 7.41 -9.09 -9.01
N HIS A 103 6.29 -9.00 -9.70
CA HIS A 103 6.14 -8.09 -10.83
C HIS A 103 5.05 -7.05 -10.67
N GLU A 104 3.93 -7.43 -10.09
CA GLU A 104 2.72 -6.61 -10.13
C GLU A 104 2.22 -6.34 -8.73
N ALA A 105 1.94 -5.08 -8.42
CA ALA A 105 1.39 -4.67 -7.13
C ALA A 105 -0.09 -4.41 -7.24
N MET A 106 -0.83 -4.78 -6.22
CA MET A 106 -2.27 -4.58 -6.12
C MET A 106 -2.63 -4.09 -4.73
N LEU A 107 -3.66 -3.25 -4.66
CA LEU A 107 -4.28 -2.85 -3.40
C LEU A 107 -5.56 -3.66 -3.27
N LYS A 108 -5.61 -4.60 -2.34
CA LYS A 108 -6.70 -5.56 -2.21
C LYS A 108 -6.89 -5.94 -0.75
N ARG A 109 -8.06 -6.53 -0.46
CA ARG A 109 -8.31 -7.14 0.85
C ARG A 109 -7.79 -8.57 0.81
N ILE A 110 -6.95 -8.93 1.75
CA ILE A 110 -6.34 -10.25 1.77
C ILE A 110 -7.13 -11.20 2.67
N ARG A 111 -7.30 -12.44 2.19
CA ARG A 111 -7.84 -13.54 2.99
C ARG A 111 -7.08 -14.80 2.67
N ARG A 112 -6.61 -15.46 3.72
CA ARG A 112 -5.92 -16.73 3.59
C ARG A 112 -6.88 -17.84 3.97
N LYS A 113 -7.00 -18.84 3.10
CA LYS A 113 -7.83 -20.03 3.35
C LYS A 113 -7.00 -21.25 3.00
N GLY A 114 -6.59 -22.00 4.03
CA GLY A 114 -5.76 -23.18 3.81
C GLY A 114 -4.49 -22.81 3.06
N LYS A 115 -4.32 -23.38 1.87
CA LYS A 115 -3.13 -23.18 1.06
C LYS A 115 -3.35 -22.15 -0.05
N THR A 116 -4.37 -21.32 0.07
CA THR A 116 -4.63 -20.32 -0.96
C THR A 116 -4.72 -18.94 -0.34
N ILE A 117 -4.45 -17.93 -1.17
CA ILE A 117 -4.61 -16.53 -0.80
C ILE A 117 -5.59 -15.91 -1.78
N ALA A 118 -6.66 -15.35 -1.23
CA ALA A 118 -7.63 -14.59 -2.01
C ALA A 118 -7.31 -13.11 -1.88
N LEU A 119 -7.28 -12.42 -3.01
CA LEU A 119 -7.13 -10.97 -3.07
C LEU A 119 -8.45 -10.41 -3.61
N GLU A 120 -9.18 -9.75 -2.71
CA GLU A 120 -10.54 -9.28 -2.99
C GLU A 120 -10.54 -7.79 -3.23
N SER A 121 -11.22 -7.39 -4.31
CA SER A 121 -11.57 -5.98 -4.48
C SER A 121 -12.74 -5.64 -3.56
N ALA A 122 -12.85 -4.39 -3.17
CA ALA A 122 -14.02 -3.88 -2.48
C ALA A 122 -14.93 -3.23 -3.52
N ASN A 123 -15.36 -4.05 -4.46
CA ASN A 123 -16.25 -3.64 -5.53
C ASN A 123 -16.83 -4.92 -6.17
N ARG A 124 -18.14 -5.06 -6.12
CA ARG A 124 -18.83 -6.26 -6.60
C ARG A 124 -18.64 -6.53 -8.09
N ASN A 125 -18.22 -5.54 -8.84
CA ASN A 125 -17.98 -5.69 -10.28
C ASN A 125 -16.62 -6.30 -10.61
N TYR A 126 -15.82 -6.57 -9.59
CA TYR A 126 -14.48 -7.16 -9.75
C TYR A 126 -14.46 -8.56 -9.18
N GLU A 127 -13.81 -9.47 -9.87
CA GLU A 127 -13.66 -10.84 -9.39
C GLU A 127 -12.56 -10.94 -8.34
N THR A 128 -12.77 -11.80 -7.36
CA THR A 128 -11.72 -12.17 -6.42
C THR A 128 -10.70 -13.04 -7.14
N LYS A 129 -9.44 -12.73 -6.94
CA LYS A 129 -8.34 -13.49 -7.53
C LYS A 129 -7.73 -14.41 -6.48
N ILE A 130 -7.51 -15.66 -6.86
CA ILE A 130 -6.98 -16.70 -5.95
C ILE A 130 -5.58 -17.10 -6.42
N PHE A 131 -4.65 -17.16 -5.48
CA PHE A 131 -3.26 -17.46 -5.76
C PHE A 131 -2.73 -18.51 -4.79
N GLY A 132 -1.70 -19.24 -5.22
CA GLY A 132 -0.88 -20.00 -4.30
C GLY A 132 -0.08 -19.05 -3.40
N PRO A 133 0.26 -19.48 -2.17
CA PRO A 133 0.87 -18.58 -1.21
C PRO A 133 2.28 -18.11 -1.59
N ASP A 134 2.97 -18.89 -2.41
CA ASP A 134 4.32 -18.54 -2.86
C ASP A 134 4.32 -17.42 -3.92
N ARG A 135 3.15 -17.08 -4.46
CA ARG A 135 3.04 -16.05 -5.47
C ARG A 135 2.72 -14.67 -4.91
N VAL A 136 2.33 -14.57 -3.66
CA VAL A 136 1.84 -13.33 -3.04
C VAL A 136 2.75 -12.92 -1.90
N LYS A 137 3.25 -11.70 -1.96
CA LYS A 137 4.05 -11.13 -0.87
C LYS A 137 3.39 -9.83 -0.41
N VAL A 138 3.06 -9.76 0.86
CA VAL A 138 2.51 -8.52 1.43
C VAL A 138 3.64 -7.50 1.54
N GLN A 139 3.39 -6.30 1.05
CA GLN A 139 4.35 -5.19 1.10
C GLN A 139 3.99 -4.18 2.16
N GLY A 140 2.75 -4.14 2.55
CA GLY A 140 2.30 -3.23 3.59
C GLY A 140 0.80 -3.29 3.79
N VAL A 141 0.35 -2.63 4.85
CA VAL A 141 -1.05 -2.62 5.27
C VAL A 141 -1.56 -1.19 5.27
N LEU A 142 -2.79 -1.03 4.79
CA LEU A 142 -3.47 0.26 4.82
C LEU A 142 -3.69 0.69 6.27
N VAL A 143 -3.23 1.90 6.62
CA VAL A 143 -3.42 2.45 7.96
C VAL A 143 -4.17 3.78 7.96
N SER A 144 -4.20 4.48 6.84
CA SER A 144 -4.85 5.78 6.76
C SER A 144 -5.17 6.13 5.31
N LEU A 145 -6.02 7.12 5.15
CA LEU A 145 -6.42 7.63 3.84
C LEU A 145 -6.27 9.13 3.85
N TYR A 146 -5.67 9.67 2.81
CA TYR A 146 -5.55 11.11 2.63
C TYR A 146 -6.38 11.51 1.40
N ARG A 147 -7.24 12.50 1.60
CA ARG A 147 -8.08 13.01 0.52
C ARG A 147 -8.09 14.52 0.61
N SER A 148 -7.84 15.15 -0.51
CA SER A 148 -7.82 16.61 -0.60
C SER A 148 -8.92 17.05 -1.56
N PHE A 149 -9.56 18.13 -1.23
CA PHE A 149 -10.62 18.68 -2.05
C PHE A 149 -10.23 20.02 -2.66
#